data_e11950cde2644cd3c8a9dd5ea386c0b3
#
_entry.id   e11950cde2644cd3c8a9dd5ea386c0b3
#
_cell.length_a   1.000
_cell.length_b   1.000
_cell.length_c   1.000
_cell.angle_alpha   90.00
_cell.angle_beta   90.00
_cell.angle_gamma   90.00
#
_symmetry.space_group_name_H-M   'P 1'
#
loop_
_entity.id
_entity.type
_entity.pdbx_description
1 polymer ?
#
loop_
_entity_poly.entity_id
_entity_poly.type
_entity_poly.pdbx_seq_one_letter_code
_entity_poly.pdbx_strand_id
1 'polypeptide(L)'
;PLYSSAASDVYKRQSKATSLIKSKLREFGLKLRDMANGGKSAKEINAEKTKMLGEIYRMLALTIGEPVKEFTYAFKNKDGRTVTEAKKFTPKSFAAEMLGGKAIGGSFIMVMNDPRREYYKTYEVEYDRHTYDGTNWKYLNLPMEEIAKLAIASLKDGKKMYSSYDVGKFLDRKRGYCDPRNYDYGSLFGTTFGMNKAQRIMTYDSGSTHAMTLTAVDLDAKGNPTKWKVENSWGGDWGQKGCLIMTNEWFNEYMFRLVVDKKYVPAKTLKQYEQKPVMVMPEDPLFLPDE
;
A
#
# COMPACT_ATOMS: atom_id res chain seq x y z
N PRO A 1 -24.88 1.29 8.86
CA PRO A 1 -24.81 2.73 8.64
C PRO A 1 -23.98 3.49 9.69
N LEU A 2 -24.03 3.14 10.98
CA LEU A 2 -23.26 3.83 12.03
C LEU A 2 -21.72 3.64 11.89
N TYR A 3 -21.28 2.58 11.26
CA TYR A 3 -19.85 2.31 11.05
C TYR A 3 -19.20 3.16 9.94
N SER A 4 -19.95 3.56 8.92
CA SER A 4 -19.39 4.37 7.83
C SER A 4 -19.18 5.83 8.25
N SER A 5 -20.08 6.40 9.07
CA SER A 5 -19.91 7.76 9.60
C SER A 5 -18.80 7.84 10.63
N ALA A 6 -18.68 6.85 11.52
CA ALA A 6 -17.58 6.76 12.50
C ALA A 6 -16.23 6.59 11.79
N ALA A 7 -16.12 5.72 10.77
CA ALA A 7 -14.91 5.55 10.00
C ALA A 7 -14.51 6.83 9.25
N SER A 8 -15.48 7.55 8.65
CA SER A 8 -15.23 8.83 7.99
C SER A 8 -14.79 9.92 8.97
N ASP A 9 -15.38 9.98 10.15
CA ASP A 9 -15.00 10.94 11.20
C ASP A 9 -13.61 10.62 11.78
N VAL A 10 -13.31 9.37 12.03
CA VAL A 10 -11.98 8.91 12.46
C VAL A 10 -10.94 9.22 11.40
N TYR A 11 -11.24 9.00 10.12
CA TYR A 11 -10.31 9.33 9.01
C TYR A 11 -10.02 10.84 8.92
N LYS A 12 -11.04 11.69 9.05
CA LYS A 12 -10.85 13.16 9.04
C LYS A 12 -10.05 13.65 10.24
N ARG A 13 -10.27 13.08 11.42
CA ARG A 13 -9.52 13.41 12.65
C ARG A 13 -8.10 12.84 12.60
N GLN A 14 -7.90 11.66 12.00
CA GLN A 14 -6.57 11.04 11.86
C GLN A 14 -5.64 11.86 10.96
N SER A 15 -6.09 12.41 9.84
CA SER A 15 -5.22 13.23 8.98
C SER A 15 -4.69 14.46 9.69
N LYS A 16 -5.53 15.15 10.51
CA LYS A 16 -5.08 16.28 11.32
C LYS A 16 -4.09 15.85 12.41
N ALA A 17 -4.41 14.78 13.13
CA ALA A 17 -3.52 14.23 14.16
C ALA A 17 -2.18 13.78 13.55
N THR A 18 -2.22 13.08 12.42
CA THR A 18 -1.02 12.64 11.69
C THR A 18 -0.16 13.84 11.28
N SER A 19 -0.76 14.91 10.75
CA SER A 19 -0.03 16.12 10.39
C SER A 19 0.68 16.76 11.59
N LEU A 20 -0.01 16.87 12.73
CA LEU A 20 0.56 17.43 13.97
C LEU A 20 1.69 16.54 14.51
N ILE A 21 1.50 15.20 14.51
CA ILE A 21 2.53 14.25 14.94
C ILE A 21 3.75 14.33 14.03
N LYS A 22 3.57 14.38 12.71
CA LYS A 22 4.69 14.56 11.74
C LYS A 22 5.46 15.86 12.00
N SER A 23 4.75 16.96 12.26
CA SER A 23 5.38 18.23 12.61
C SER A 23 6.22 18.12 13.89
N LYS A 24 5.66 17.47 14.93
CA LYS A 24 6.35 17.29 16.21
C LYS A 24 7.55 16.35 16.09
N LEU A 25 7.46 15.29 15.28
CA LEU A 25 8.59 14.41 15.01
C LEU A 25 9.73 15.12 14.28
N ARG A 26 9.42 16.04 13.35
CA ARG A 26 10.43 16.86 12.68
C ARG A 26 11.14 17.80 13.68
N GLU A 27 10.37 18.47 14.55
CA GLU A 27 10.92 19.30 15.64
C GLU A 27 11.85 18.49 16.54
N PHE A 28 11.43 17.31 16.96
CA PHE A 28 12.24 16.40 17.76
C PHE A 28 13.51 15.93 17.05
N GLY A 29 13.41 15.61 15.77
CA GLY A 29 14.56 15.23 14.95
C GLY A 29 15.62 16.34 14.89
N LEU A 30 15.18 17.60 14.71
CA LEU A 30 16.07 18.76 14.76
C LEU A 30 16.76 18.87 16.13
N LYS A 31 16.00 18.83 17.21
CA LYS A 31 16.54 18.95 18.57
C LYS A 31 17.54 17.83 18.90
N LEU A 32 17.25 16.58 18.55
CA LEU A 32 18.16 15.47 18.76
C LEU A 32 19.44 15.61 17.93
N ARG A 33 19.34 16.12 16.71
CA ARG A 33 20.50 16.42 15.86
C ARG A 33 21.36 17.53 16.47
N ASP A 34 20.74 18.58 16.97
CA ASP A 34 21.45 19.69 17.61
C ASP A 34 22.15 19.22 18.90
N MET A 35 21.53 18.35 19.69
CA MET A 35 22.15 17.70 20.83
C MET A 35 23.40 16.89 20.43
N ALA A 36 23.31 16.11 19.35
CA ALA A 36 24.41 15.32 18.83
C ALA A 36 25.55 16.21 18.33
N ASN A 37 25.24 17.25 17.56
CA ASN A 37 26.21 18.22 17.07
C ASN A 37 26.86 19.02 18.20
N GLY A 38 26.12 19.27 19.30
CA GLY A 38 26.62 19.91 20.52
C GLY A 38 27.43 18.99 21.47
N GLY A 39 27.73 17.75 21.01
CA GLY A 39 28.59 16.82 21.76
C GLY A 39 27.89 16.13 22.93
N LYS A 40 26.57 16.10 23.00
CA LYS A 40 25.84 15.35 24.02
C LYS A 40 26.09 13.86 23.89
N SER A 41 26.21 13.18 25.02
CA SER A 41 26.40 11.73 25.06
C SER A 41 25.17 10.98 24.51
N ALA A 42 25.37 9.76 23.98
CA ALA A 42 24.30 8.88 23.56
C ALA A 42 23.27 8.61 24.68
N LYS A 43 23.70 8.57 25.93
CA LYS A 43 22.83 8.42 27.11
C LYS A 43 21.89 9.62 27.29
N GLU A 44 22.39 10.84 27.17
CA GLU A 44 21.57 12.07 27.26
C GLU A 44 20.57 12.15 26.09
N ILE A 45 21.04 11.86 24.86
CA ILE A 45 20.21 11.85 23.64
C ILE A 45 19.09 10.81 23.78
N ASN A 46 19.38 9.60 24.24
CA ASN A 46 18.38 8.56 24.44
C ASN A 46 17.37 8.89 25.56
N ALA A 47 17.82 9.53 26.63
CA ALA A 47 16.92 9.99 27.69
C ALA A 47 15.93 11.05 27.17
N GLU A 48 16.42 12.01 26.39
CA GLU A 48 15.56 13.03 25.76
C GLU A 48 14.61 12.42 24.73
N LYS A 49 15.10 11.52 23.86
CA LYS A 49 14.28 10.76 22.92
C LYS A 49 13.14 9.99 23.63
N THR A 50 13.41 9.41 24.78
CA THR A 50 12.38 8.69 25.55
C THR A 50 11.27 9.63 26.01
N LYS A 51 11.60 10.84 26.47
CA LYS A 51 10.60 11.87 26.83
C LYS A 51 9.76 12.27 25.61
N MET A 52 10.43 12.54 24.48
CA MET A 52 9.77 12.90 23.21
C MET A 52 8.81 11.80 22.73
N LEU A 53 9.20 10.53 22.82
CA LEU A 53 8.33 9.40 22.49
C LEU A 53 7.12 9.32 23.45
N GLY A 54 7.28 9.68 24.72
CA GLY A 54 6.17 9.82 25.67
C GLY A 54 5.16 10.89 25.25
N GLU A 55 5.62 12.01 24.71
CA GLU A 55 4.73 13.05 24.17
C GLU A 55 3.96 12.54 22.93
N ILE A 56 4.64 11.87 22.00
CA ILE A 56 3.99 11.24 20.83
C ILE A 56 2.96 10.18 21.26
N TYR A 57 3.32 9.32 22.23
CA TYR A 57 2.39 8.33 22.77
C TYR A 57 1.13 8.99 23.35
N ARG A 58 1.30 10.08 24.11
CA ARG A 58 0.18 10.86 24.64
C ARG A 58 -0.72 11.43 23.52
N MET A 59 -0.12 11.97 22.47
CA MET A 59 -0.88 12.45 21.30
C MET A 59 -1.70 11.33 20.66
N LEU A 60 -1.09 10.16 20.48
CA LEU A 60 -1.76 8.97 19.94
C LEU A 60 -2.88 8.50 20.87
N ALA A 61 -2.61 8.33 22.17
CA ALA A 61 -3.61 7.88 23.14
C ALA A 61 -4.83 8.80 23.23
N LEU A 62 -4.63 10.13 23.14
CA LEU A 62 -5.70 11.11 23.13
C LEU A 62 -6.52 11.10 21.82
N THR A 63 -5.95 10.68 20.70
CA THR A 63 -6.60 10.74 19.39
C THR A 63 -7.22 9.41 18.95
N ILE A 64 -6.60 8.29 19.26
CA ILE A 64 -7.02 6.95 18.82
C ILE A 64 -7.24 5.95 19.98
N GLY A 65 -7.04 6.39 21.23
CA GLY A 65 -7.13 5.53 22.42
C GLY A 65 -5.85 4.78 22.74
N GLU A 66 -5.79 4.23 23.95
CA GLU A 66 -4.68 3.38 24.36
C GLU A 66 -4.76 2.00 23.73
N PRO A 67 -3.60 1.34 23.46
CA PRO A 67 -3.57 -0.01 22.94
C PRO A 67 -4.30 -0.99 23.87
N VAL A 68 -5.18 -1.79 23.30
CA VAL A 68 -5.91 -2.82 24.04
C VAL A 68 -4.95 -3.90 24.52
N LYS A 69 -4.95 -4.19 25.82
CA LYS A 69 -4.11 -5.25 26.42
C LYS A 69 -4.78 -6.62 26.32
N GLU A 70 -6.08 -6.67 26.60
CA GLU A 70 -6.92 -7.85 26.53
C GLU A 70 -8.32 -7.49 26.04
N PHE A 71 -8.97 -8.39 25.35
CA PHE A 71 -10.34 -8.22 24.87
C PHE A 71 -11.04 -9.57 24.77
N THR A 72 -12.37 -9.54 24.79
CA THR A 72 -13.20 -10.73 24.57
C THR A 72 -13.77 -10.68 23.15
N TYR A 73 -13.67 -11.78 22.42
CA TYR A 73 -14.14 -11.91 21.06
C TYR A 73 -14.90 -13.20 20.85
N ALA A 74 -15.99 -13.12 20.08
CA ALA A 74 -16.73 -14.26 19.56
C ALA A 74 -16.96 -14.07 18.06
N PHE A 75 -16.79 -15.12 17.29
CA PHE A 75 -17.01 -15.06 15.84
C PHE A 75 -18.50 -14.92 15.55
N LYS A 76 -18.79 -14.14 14.50
CA LYS A 76 -20.14 -13.93 13.99
C LYS A 76 -20.23 -14.42 12.55
N ASN A 77 -21.40 -14.94 12.18
CA ASN A 77 -21.72 -15.27 10.79
C ASN A 77 -22.04 -14.00 9.98
N LYS A 78 -22.37 -14.19 8.70
CA LYS A 78 -22.72 -13.09 7.78
C LYS A 78 -23.93 -12.26 8.24
N ASP A 79 -24.83 -12.87 9.02
CA ASP A 79 -26.03 -12.22 9.55
C ASP A 79 -25.78 -11.51 10.89
N GLY A 80 -24.52 -11.49 11.35
CA GLY A 80 -24.12 -10.86 12.60
C GLY A 80 -24.41 -11.70 13.87
N ARG A 81 -24.88 -12.95 13.72
CA ARG A 81 -25.14 -13.86 14.85
C ARG A 81 -23.84 -14.46 15.36
N THR A 82 -23.66 -14.49 16.67
CA THR A 82 -22.55 -15.16 17.32
C THR A 82 -22.59 -16.65 17.06
N VAL A 83 -21.50 -17.24 16.58
CA VAL A 83 -21.38 -18.66 16.20
C VAL A 83 -20.36 -19.42 17.04
N THR A 84 -19.62 -18.75 17.91
CA THR A 84 -18.69 -19.37 18.86
C THR A 84 -18.90 -18.80 20.26
N GLU A 85 -18.43 -19.52 21.28
CA GLU A 85 -18.33 -18.95 22.61
C GLU A 85 -17.37 -17.76 22.64
N ALA A 86 -17.65 -16.82 23.54
CA ALA A 86 -16.79 -15.66 23.74
C ALA A 86 -15.49 -16.09 24.44
N LYS A 87 -14.35 -15.79 23.83
CA LYS A 87 -13.03 -16.16 24.33
C LYS A 87 -12.19 -14.90 24.61
N LYS A 88 -11.42 -14.93 25.67
CA LYS A 88 -10.51 -13.85 26.06
C LYS A 88 -9.20 -13.96 25.31
N PHE A 89 -8.74 -12.84 24.75
CA PHE A 89 -7.52 -12.74 23.95
C PHE A 89 -6.65 -11.57 24.39
N THR A 90 -5.35 -11.72 24.18
CA THR A 90 -4.43 -10.61 23.95
C THR A 90 -4.27 -10.39 22.43
N PRO A 91 -3.82 -9.23 21.96
CA PRO A 91 -3.55 -9.03 20.52
C PRO A 91 -2.64 -10.10 19.92
N LYS A 92 -1.63 -10.54 20.65
CA LYS A 92 -0.69 -11.61 20.21
C LYS A 92 -1.36 -12.97 20.11
N SER A 93 -2.14 -13.38 21.12
CA SER A 93 -2.82 -14.67 21.10
C SER A 93 -3.92 -14.72 20.03
N PHE A 94 -4.61 -13.59 19.80
CA PHE A 94 -5.59 -13.49 18.73
C PHE A 94 -4.92 -13.63 17.36
N ALA A 95 -3.82 -12.91 17.12
CA ALA A 95 -3.06 -13.02 15.87
C ALA A 95 -2.55 -14.46 15.66
N ALA A 96 -2.01 -15.11 16.66
CA ALA A 96 -1.54 -16.50 16.56
C ALA A 96 -2.68 -17.46 16.19
N GLU A 97 -3.87 -17.30 16.79
CA GLU A 97 -5.04 -18.13 16.48
C GLU A 97 -5.57 -17.86 15.07
N MET A 98 -5.69 -16.57 14.68
CA MET A 98 -6.16 -16.18 13.35
C MET A 98 -5.24 -16.64 12.22
N LEU A 99 -3.94 -16.61 12.44
CA LEU A 99 -2.94 -17.00 11.45
C LEU A 99 -2.60 -18.49 11.50
N GLY A 100 -3.20 -19.26 12.45
CA GLY A 100 -2.89 -20.68 12.65
C GLY A 100 -1.41 -20.93 12.97
N GLY A 101 -0.76 -20.01 13.66
CA GLY A 101 0.67 -20.07 13.98
C GLY A 101 1.60 -19.85 12.76
N LYS A 102 1.07 -19.54 11.60
CA LYS A 102 1.88 -19.29 10.39
C LYS A 102 2.46 -17.89 10.42
N ALA A 103 3.77 -17.78 10.23
CA ALA A 103 4.41 -16.51 9.97
C ALA A 103 3.99 -16.01 8.57
N ILE A 104 3.42 -14.81 8.48
CA ILE A 104 3.07 -14.19 7.19
C ILE A 104 4.33 -13.75 6.45
N GLY A 105 5.39 -13.40 7.19
CA GLY A 105 6.66 -12.94 6.62
C GLY A 105 7.38 -14.04 5.84
N GLY A 106 7.98 -13.65 4.71
CA GLY A 106 8.81 -14.54 3.90
C GLY A 106 8.08 -15.36 2.83
N SER A 107 6.74 -15.47 2.88
CA SER A 107 5.95 -16.20 1.86
C SER A 107 5.61 -15.37 0.62
N PHE A 108 5.86 -14.08 0.65
CA PHE A 108 5.48 -13.14 -0.41
C PHE A 108 6.71 -12.45 -0.99
N ILE A 109 6.59 -12.02 -2.23
CA ILE A 109 7.51 -11.07 -2.86
C ILE A 109 6.74 -9.85 -3.34
N MET A 110 7.45 -8.74 -3.46
CA MET A 110 6.94 -7.54 -4.08
C MET A 110 7.50 -7.41 -5.48
N VAL A 111 6.62 -7.20 -6.44
CA VAL A 111 6.98 -6.88 -7.81
C VAL A 111 6.52 -5.48 -8.16
N MET A 112 7.24 -4.81 -9.05
CA MET A 112 6.87 -3.50 -9.58
C MET A 112 6.95 -3.49 -11.10
N ASN A 113 6.29 -2.50 -11.71
CA ASN A 113 6.50 -2.15 -13.10
C ASN A 113 6.98 -0.71 -13.21
N ASP A 114 8.27 -0.56 -13.43
CA ASP A 114 8.92 0.71 -13.74
C ASP A 114 9.67 0.59 -15.07
N PRO A 115 9.09 1.06 -16.19
CA PRO A 115 9.70 0.93 -17.51
C PRO A 115 10.93 1.84 -17.73
N ARG A 116 11.30 2.70 -16.77
CA ARG A 116 12.54 3.47 -16.78
C ARG A 116 13.75 2.61 -16.42
N ARG A 117 13.52 1.43 -15.79
CA ARG A 117 14.53 0.59 -15.17
C ARG A 117 14.60 -0.74 -15.85
N GLU A 118 15.76 -1.40 -15.75
CA GLU A 118 15.96 -2.72 -16.30
C GLU A 118 15.02 -3.74 -15.66
N TYR A 119 14.31 -4.51 -16.48
CA TYR A 119 13.46 -5.60 -16.03
C TYR A 119 14.29 -6.79 -15.52
N TYR A 120 13.66 -7.61 -14.68
CA TYR A 120 14.24 -8.79 -14.05
C TYR A 120 15.41 -8.47 -13.11
N LYS A 121 15.50 -7.22 -12.66
CA LYS A 121 16.40 -6.76 -11.59
C LYS A 121 15.62 -6.38 -10.34
N THR A 122 16.27 -6.54 -9.21
CA THR A 122 15.73 -6.18 -7.91
C THR A 122 16.21 -4.80 -7.50
N TYR A 123 15.29 -4.01 -6.99
CA TYR A 123 15.50 -2.64 -6.53
C TYR A 123 15.07 -2.53 -5.07
N GLU A 124 15.76 -1.72 -4.30
CA GLU A 124 15.47 -1.43 -2.90
C GLU A 124 15.50 0.08 -2.70
N VAL A 125 14.43 0.63 -2.12
CA VAL A 125 14.34 2.08 -1.89
C VAL A 125 14.98 2.38 -0.55
N GLU A 126 15.96 3.30 -0.55
CA GLU A 126 16.68 3.69 0.64
C GLU A 126 15.72 4.36 1.64
N TYR A 127 15.81 3.95 2.92
CA TYR A 127 14.95 4.40 4.02
C TYR A 127 13.44 4.07 3.88
N ASP A 128 13.00 3.37 2.86
CA ASP A 128 11.60 2.92 2.73
C ASP A 128 11.33 1.74 3.68
N ARG A 129 11.29 2.03 4.97
CA ARG A 129 11.09 1.08 6.07
C ARG A 129 10.36 1.72 7.23
N HIS A 130 9.72 0.91 8.06
CA HIS A 130 8.88 1.38 9.16
C HIS A 130 9.67 1.73 10.43
N THR A 131 10.85 1.15 10.62
CA THR A 131 11.71 1.37 11.77
C THR A 131 13.16 1.56 11.32
N TYR A 132 13.97 2.24 12.13
CA TYR A 132 15.38 2.51 11.80
C TYR A 132 16.17 1.23 11.49
N ASP A 133 15.93 0.18 12.27
CA ASP A 133 16.55 -1.15 12.16
C ASP A 133 15.74 -2.14 11.30
N GLY A 134 14.67 -1.65 10.66
CA GLY A 134 13.81 -2.44 9.78
C GLY A 134 14.45 -2.70 8.41
N THR A 135 13.78 -3.57 7.65
CA THR A 135 14.17 -3.90 6.29
C THR A 135 13.52 -2.93 5.31
N ASN A 136 14.27 -2.38 4.38
CA ASN A 136 13.72 -1.59 3.29
C ASN A 136 12.83 -2.44 2.37
N TRP A 137 11.89 -1.80 1.73
CA TRP A 137 11.04 -2.44 0.74
C TRP A 137 11.86 -2.78 -0.51
N LYS A 138 11.75 -4.03 -0.93
CA LYS A 138 12.49 -4.61 -2.06
C LYS A 138 11.52 -5.07 -3.13
N TYR A 139 11.76 -4.68 -4.38
CA TYR A 139 10.90 -4.94 -5.52
C TYR A 139 11.66 -5.61 -6.65
N LEU A 140 11.07 -6.64 -7.25
CA LEU A 140 11.53 -7.16 -8.55
C LEU A 140 10.80 -6.40 -9.66
N ASN A 141 11.54 -5.74 -10.54
CA ASN A 141 10.96 -5.04 -11.68
C ASN A 141 10.63 -6.02 -12.81
N LEU A 142 9.37 -6.05 -13.22
CA LEU A 142 8.87 -6.97 -14.25
C LEU A 142 8.05 -6.23 -15.32
N PRO A 143 8.02 -6.75 -16.57
CA PRO A 143 7.05 -6.33 -17.57
C PRO A 143 5.60 -6.55 -17.08
N MET A 144 4.67 -5.72 -17.55
CA MET A 144 3.26 -5.82 -17.14
C MET A 144 2.64 -7.19 -17.45
N GLU A 145 3.03 -7.81 -18.56
CA GLU A 145 2.53 -9.13 -18.97
C GLU A 145 2.92 -10.22 -17.95
N GLU A 146 4.11 -10.14 -17.38
CA GLU A 146 4.55 -11.07 -16.33
C GLU A 146 3.79 -10.83 -15.02
N ILE A 147 3.61 -9.56 -14.63
CA ILE A 147 2.81 -9.21 -13.45
C ILE A 147 1.36 -9.68 -13.62
N ALA A 148 0.76 -9.48 -14.79
CA ALA A 148 -0.59 -9.93 -15.08
C ALA A 148 -0.73 -11.47 -14.95
N LYS A 149 0.25 -12.25 -15.44
CA LYS A 149 0.27 -13.72 -15.28
C LYS A 149 0.29 -14.13 -13.81
N LEU A 150 1.14 -13.51 -12.99
CA LEU A 150 1.21 -13.76 -11.54
C LEU A 150 -0.13 -13.42 -10.85
N ALA A 151 -0.71 -12.28 -11.20
CA ALA A 151 -2.00 -11.84 -10.67
C ALA A 151 -3.14 -12.80 -11.04
N ILE A 152 -3.22 -13.21 -12.32
CA ILE A 152 -4.24 -14.15 -12.80
C ILE A 152 -4.09 -15.51 -12.08
N ALA A 153 -2.88 -16.03 -11.95
CA ALA A 153 -2.64 -17.30 -11.25
C ALA A 153 -3.09 -17.25 -9.79
N SER A 154 -2.79 -16.15 -9.09
CA SER A 154 -3.20 -15.91 -7.71
C SER A 154 -4.73 -15.82 -7.59
N LEU A 155 -5.39 -15.04 -8.44
CA LEU A 155 -6.85 -14.84 -8.42
C LEU A 155 -7.60 -16.12 -8.77
N LYS A 156 -7.12 -16.94 -9.72
CA LYS A 156 -7.71 -18.26 -10.04
C LYS A 156 -7.70 -19.22 -8.85
N ASP A 157 -6.71 -19.09 -7.96
CA ASP A 157 -6.62 -19.85 -6.69
C ASP A 157 -7.34 -19.13 -5.51
N GLY A 158 -8.17 -18.13 -5.80
CA GLY A 158 -8.96 -17.40 -4.80
C GLY A 158 -8.15 -16.49 -3.88
N LYS A 159 -6.88 -16.16 -4.24
CA LYS A 159 -6.01 -15.29 -3.44
C LYS A 159 -6.09 -13.85 -3.92
N LYS A 160 -6.48 -12.98 -3.03
CA LYS A 160 -6.47 -11.53 -3.25
C LYS A 160 -5.06 -10.97 -2.97
N MET A 161 -4.73 -9.83 -3.56
CA MET A 161 -3.39 -9.25 -3.49
C MET A 161 -3.42 -7.77 -3.18
N TYR A 162 -2.44 -7.31 -2.41
CA TYR A 162 -2.10 -5.89 -2.35
C TYR A 162 -1.60 -5.44 -3.72
N SER A 163 -2.08 -4.31 -4.19
CA SER A 163 -1.64 -3.69 -5.43
C SER A 163 -1.73 -2.17 -5.33
N SER A 164 -0.87 -1.46 -6.03
CA SER A 164 -0.85 0.00 -5.95
C SER A 164 -0.84 0.66 -7.33
N TYR A 165 -1.47 1.83 -7.39
CA TYR A 165 -1.88 2.51 -8.62
C TYR A 165 -1.74 4.02 -8.50
N ASP A 166 -1.75 4.70 -9.64
CA ASP A 166 -2.12 6.11 -9.73
C ASP A 166 -3.64 6.22 -9.95
N VAL A 167 -4.39 6.05 -8.87
CA VAL A 167 -5.84 5.85 -8.93
C VAL A 167 -6.61 7.07 -9.45
N GLY A 168 -6.05 8.26 -9.33
CA GLY A 168 -6.68 9.51 -9.77
C GLY A 168 -6.79 9.66 -11.29
N LYS A 169 -5.93 9.00 -12.03
CA LYS A 169 -5.86 9.14 -13.49
C LYS A 169 -7.05 8.48 -14.17
N PHE A 170 -7.81 9.27 -14.95
CA PHE A 170 -8.97 8.80 -15.72
C PHE A 170 -10.00 7.99 -14.93
N LEU A 171 -10.17 8.30 -13.64
CA LEU A 171 -11.17 7.68 -12.78
C LEU A 171 -12.52 8.40 -12.87
N ASP A 172 -13.56 7.73 -13.35
CA ASP A 172 -14.94 8.14 -13.09
C ASP A 172 -15.33 7.69 -11.67
N ARG A 173 -15.28 8.60 -10.72
CA ARG A 173 -15.56 8.31 -9.31
C ARG A 173 -16.99 7.84 -9.08
N LYS A 174 -17.95 8.38 -9.81
CA LYS A 174 -19.37 8.05 -9.65
C LYS A 174 -19.66 6.61 -10.10
N ARG A 175 -19.14 6.23 -11.27
CA ARG A 175 -19.30 4.86 -11.79
C ARG A 175 -18.32 3.87 -11.16
N GLY A 176 -17.24 4.33 -10.54
CA GLY A 176 -16.17 3.47 -10.03
C GLY A 176 -15.42 2.77 -11.16
N TYR A 177 -15.14 3.48 -12.24
CA TYR A 177 -14.58 2.91 -13.46
C TYR A 177 -13.34 3.68 -13.89
N CYS A 178 -12.23 2.98 -14.09
CA CYS A 178 -10.95 3.49 -14.56
C CYS A 178 -10.71 3.04 -16.00
N ASP A 179 -10.68 3.99 -16.92
CA ASP A 179 -10.46 3.76 -18.36
C ASP A 179 -9.80 5.01 -18.95
N PRO A 180 -8.68 4.91 -19.72
CA PRO A 180 -8.07 6.07 -20.38
C PRO A 180 -9.04 6.86 -21.26
N ARG A 181 -10.13 6.23 -21.69
CA ARG A 181 -11.18 6.85 -22.53
C ARG A 181 -12.31 7.53 -21.75
N ASN A 182 -12.25 7.57 -20.40
CA ASN A 182 -13.27 8.26 -19.59
C ASN A 182 -13.32 9.76 -19.88
N TYR A 183 -12.20 10.36 -20.30
CA TYR A 183 -12.08 11.79 -20.57
C TYR A 183 -11.26 12.03 -21.84
N ASP A 184 -11.82 12.70 -22.82
CA ASP A 184 -11.14 13.09 -24.05
C ASP A 184 -10.61 14.52 -23.94
N TYR A 185 -9.56 14.68 -23.15
CA TYR A 185 -8.89 15.98 -22.98
C TYR A 185 -8.23 16.47 -24.28
N GLY A 186 -7.82 15.56 -25.16
CA GLY A 186 -7.21 15.90 -26.44
C GLY A 186 -8.17 16.70 -27.31
N SER A 187 -9.37 16.17 -27.53
CA SER A 187 -10.42 16.86 -28.28
C SER A 187 -10.89 18.13 -27.57
N LEU A 188 -11.02 18.11 -26.24
CA LEU A 188 -11.47 19.26 -25.44
C LEU A 188 -10.53 20.47 -25.59
N PHE A 189 -9.22 20.24 -25.54
CA PHE A 189 -8.21 21.30 -25.52
C PHE A 189 -7.52 21.50 -26.89
N GLY A 190 -7.83 20.69 -27.90
CA GLY A 190 -7.21 20.75 -29.22
C GLY A 190 -5.70 20.44 -29.19
N THR A 191 -5.25 19.54 -28.31
CA THR A 191 -3.84 19.17 -28.14
C THR A 191 -3.67 17.66 -27.90
N THR A 192 -2.43 17.20 -27.75
CA THR A 192 -2.13 15.80 -27.45
C THR A 192 -1.45 15.65 -26.09
N PHE A 193 -1.74 14.54 -25.39
CA PHE A 193 -1.10 14.15 -24.14
C PHE A 193 -0.31 12.86 -24.39
N GLY A 194 0.87 12.97 -25.00
CA GLY A 194 1.60 11.87 -25.62
C GLY A 194 2.66 11.19 -24.73
N MET A 195 2.75 11.49 -23.44
CA MET A 195 3.72 10.85 -22.55
C MET A 195 3.39 9.36 -22.36
N ASN A 196 4.36 8.49 -22.54
CA ASN A 196 4.28 7.09 -22.13
C ASN A 196 4.48 6.94 -20.61
N LYS A 197 4.26 5.73 -20.07
CA LYS A 197 4.39 5.44 -18.63
C LYS A 197 5.75 5.84 -18.05
N ALA A 198 6.86 5.55 -18.77
CA ALA A 198 8.20 5.91 -18.30
C ALA A 198 8.37 7.43 -18.18
N GLN A 199 7.89 8.19 -19.19
CA GLN A 199 7.97 9.64 -19.21
C GLN A 199 7.12 10.27 -18.11
N ARG A 200 5.89 9.76 -17.89
CA ARG A 200 5.04 10.24 -16.79
C ARG A 200 5.68 10.03 -15.42
N ILE A 201 6.30 8.87 -15.18
CA ILE A 201 7.01 8.65 -13.91
C ILE A 201 8.20 9.61 -13.80
N MET A 202 9.00 9.74 -14.86
CA MET A 202 10.21 10.57 -14.84
C MET A 202 9.91 12.05 -14.55
N THR A 203 8.74 12.54 -14.98
CA THR A 203 8.32 13.94 -14.82
C THR A 203 7.43 14.17 -13.58
N TYR A 204 7.28 13.17 -12.72
CA TYR A 204 6.37 13.22 -11.55
C TYR A 204 4.88 13.38 -11.92
N ASP A 205 4.51 13.17 -13.17
CA ASP A 205 3.09 13.20 -13.59
C ASP A 205 2.32 11.96 -13.12
N SER A 206 2.99 10.83 -12.87
CA SER A 206 2.36 9.59 -12.40
C SER A 206 3.28 8.80 -11.49
N GLY A 207 2.73 8.23 -10.44
CA GLY A 207 3.45 7.44 -9.45
C GLY A 207 2.53 6.50 -8.67
N SER A 208 3.09 5.82 -7.67
CA SER A 208 2.34 4.88 -6.83
C SER A 208 1.65 5.61 -5.68
N THR A 209 0.49 6.20 -5.94
CA THR A 209 -0.20 7.11 -5.00
C THR A 209 -1.21 6.41 -4.08
N HIS A 210 -1.80 5.28 -4.51
CA HIS A 210 -2.88 4.64 -3.76
C HIS A 210 -2.84 3.12 -3.82
N ALA A 211 -3.02 2.47 -2.67
CA ALA A 211 -3.05 1.02 -2.55
C ALA A 211 -4.48 0.49 -2.40
N MET A 212 -4.77 -0.60 -3.10
CA MET A 212 -6.06 -1.29 -3.05
C MET A 212 -5.87 -2.81 -3.08
N THR A 213 -6.92 -3.55 -2.76
CA THR A 213 -6.91 -5.02 -2.83
C THR A 213 -7.40 -5.49 -4.20
N LEU A 214 -6.51 -6.11 -5.00
CA LEU A 214 -6.89 -6.75 -6.26
C LEU A 214 -7.68 -8.02 -5.98
N THR A 215 -8.94 -8.08 -6.46
CA THR A 215 -9.90 -9.11 -6.04
C THR A 215 -10.43 -9.99 -7.16
N ALA A 216 -10.44 -9.51 -8.41
CA ALA A 216 -10.91 -10.28 -9.55
C ALA A 216 -10.31 -9.80 -10.88
N VAL A 217 -10.37 -10.66 -11.87
CA VAL A 217 -10.01 -10.39 -13.27
C VAL A 217 -11.08 -10.99 -14.19
N ASP A 218 -11.43 -10.28 -15.24
CA ASP A 218 -12.23 -10.76 -16.36
C ASP A 218 -11.29 -11.11 -17.52
N LEU A 219 -11.50 -12.30 -18.11
CA LEU A 219 -10.65 -12.85 -19.17
C LEU A 219 -11.47 -13.07 -20.45
N ASP A 220 -10.84 -12.81 -21.59
CA ASP A 220 -11.42 -13.18 -22.89
C ASP A 220 -11.36 -14.71 -23.12
N ALA A 221 -11.91 -15.17 -24.23
CA ALA A 221 -11.93 -16.59 -24.61
C ALA A 221 -10.51 -17.19 -24.82
N LYS A 222 -9.50 -16.35 -25.02
CA LYS A 222 -8.08 -16.74 -25.15
C LYS A 222 -7.32 -16.69 -23.81
N GLY A 223 -7.98 -16.24 -22.73
CA GLY A 223 -7.39 -16.12 -21.40
C GLY A 223 -6.64 -14.80 -21.15
N ASN A 224 -6.77 -13.81 -22.05
CA ASN A 224 -6.17 -12.50 -21.83
C ASN A 224 -7.05 -11.64 -20.91
N PRO A 225 -6.47 -10.83 -20.01
CA PRO A 225 -7.22 -9.95 -19.13
C PRO A 225 -7.89 -8.83 -19.93
N THR A 226 -9.17 -8.59 -19.66
CA THR A 226 -9.96 -7.49 -20.24
C THR A 226 -10.25 -6.42 -19.21
N LYS A 227 -10.55 -6.83 -17.97
CA LYS A 227 -10.85 -5.91 -16.86
C LYS A 227 -10.33 -6.51 -15.55
N TRP A 228 -10.10 -5.61 -14.59
CA TRP A 228 -9.69 -5.94 -13.24
C TRP A 228 -10.63 -5.30 -12.24
N LYS A 229 -10.77 -5.92 -11.07
CA LYS A 229 -11.57 -5.38 -9.96
C LYS A 229 -10.71 -5.25 -8.73
N VAL A 230 -10.79 -4.10 -8.08
CA VAL A 230 -10.17 -3.83 -6.79
C VAL A 230 -11.20 -3.44 -5.75
N GLU A 231 -10.95 -3.83 -4.51
CA GLU A 231 -11.67 -3.34 -3.33
C GLU A 231 -10.91 -2.14 -2.77
N ASN A 232 -11.63 -1.02 -2.58
CA ASN A 232 -11.08 0.26 -2.14
C ASN A 232 -11.53 0.57 -0.70
N SER A 233 -10.85 1.51 -0.05
CA SER A 233 -11.08 1.91 1.35
C SER A 233 -11.96 3.17 1.51
N TRP A 234 -12.59 3.68 0.44
CA TRP A 234 -13.36 4.94 0.49
C TRP A 234 -14.81 4.78 0.97
N GLY A 235 -15.22 3.56 1.34
CA GLY A 235 -16.59 3.25 1.77
C GLY A 235 -17.48 2.67 0.67
N GLY A 236 -18.59 2.05 1.09
CA GLY A 236 -19.50 1.33 0.18
C GLY A 236 -20.30 2.21 -0.77
N ASP A 237 -20.40 3.51 -0.49
CA ASP A 237 -21.15 4.46 -1.32
C ASP A 237 -20.35 4.93 -2.55
N TRP A 238 -19.07 4.59 -2.62
CA TRP A 238 -18.20 4.93 -3.74
C TRP A 238 -18.10 3.80 -4.75
N GLY A 239 -18.16 4.16 -6.03
CA GLY A 239 -17.99 3.24 -7.14
C GLY A 239 -18.98 2.08 -7.12
N GLN A 240 -18.49 0.86 -7.34
CA GLN A 240 -19.27 -0.37 -7.36
C GLN A 240 -19.32 -1.00 -5.95
N LYS A 241 -20.09 -0.41 -5.03
CA LYS A 241 -20.18 -0.85 -3.61
C LYS A 241 -18.80 -0.93 -2.93
N GLY A 242 -18.02 0.12 -3.06
CA GLY A 242 -16.66 0.19 -2.50
C GLY A 242 -15.57 -0.42 -3.40
N CYS A 243 -15.91 -0.89 -4.58
CA CYS A 243 -14.97 -1.43 -5.55
C CYS A 243 -14.80 -0.51 -6.77
N LEU A 244 -13.65 -0.61 -7.41
CA LEU A 244 -13.38 0.00 -8.71
C LEU A 244 -13.15 -1.09 -9.76
N ILE A 245 -13.60 -0.81 -10.98
CA ILE A 245 -13.32 -1.63 -12.16
C ILE A 245 -12.34 -0.87 -13.04
N MET A 246 -11.31 -1.53 -13.53
CA MET A 246 -10.30 -0.99 -14.44
C MET A 246 -10.29 -1.76 -15.74
N THR A 247 -10.16 -1.08 -16.87
CA THR A 247 -9.81 -1.75 -18.12
C THR A 247 -8.39 -2.29 -18.04
N ASN A 248 -8.06 -3.31 -18.82
CA ASN A 248 -6.69 -3.84 -18.87
C ASN A 248 -5.70 -2.79 -19.42
N GLU A 249 -6.14 -1.93 -20.32
CA GLU A 249 -5.36 -0.80 -20.82
C GLU A 249 -4.98 0.15 -19.68
N TRP A 250 -5.95 0.56 -18.87
CA TRP A 250 -5.71 1.41 -17.71
C TRP A 250 -4.80 0.72 -16.67
N PHE A 251 -5.04 -0.56 -16.41
CA PHE A 251 -4.22 -1.35 -15.49
C PHE A 251 -2.73 -1.36 -15.92
N ASN A 252 -2.45 -1.54 -17.20
CA ASN A 252 -1.09 -1.55 -17.71
C ASN A 252 -0.40 -0.20 -17.55
N GLU A 253 -1.14 0.91 -17.70
CA GLU A 253 -0.60 2.27 -17.65
C GLU A 253 -0.41 2.80 -16.23
N TYR A 254 -1.29 2.42 -15.29
CA TYR A 254 -1.37 3.07 -13.97
C TYR A 254 -1.20 2.12 -12.78
N MET A 255 -0.95 0.84 -12.99
CA MET A 255 -0.55 -0.10 -11.95
C MET A 255 0.97 -0.10 -11.80
N PHE A 256 1.47 -0.06 -10.55
CA PHE A 256 2.90 0.02 -10.27
C PHE A 256 3.45 -1.10 -9.41
N ARG A 257 2.71 -1.57 -8.39
CA ARG A 257 3.22 -2.56 -7.43
C ARG A 257 2.20 -3.66 -7.16
N LEU A 258 2.70 -4.88 -6.96
CA LEU A 258 1.91 -6.04 -6.58
C LEU A 258 2.66 -6.85 -5.51
N VAL A 259 1.94 -7.32 -4.50
CA VAL A 259 2.46 -8.34 -3.56
C VAL A 259 1.86 -9.67 -3.91
N VAL A 260 2.70 -10.64 -4.19
CA VAL A 260 2.28 -11.98 -4.65
C VAL A 260 2.93 -13.09 -3.83
N ASP A 261 2.17 -14.16 -3.56
CA ASP A 261 2.70 -15.36 -2.88
C ASP A 261 3.72 -16.06 -3.78
N LYS A 262 4.87 -16.43 -3.21
CA LYS A 262 5.99 -17.12 -3.90
C LYS A 262 5.54 -18.36 -4.66
N LYS A 263 4.49 -19.04 -4.22
CA LYS A 263 3.98 -20.26 -4.89
C LYS A 263 3.46 -20.04 -6.31
N TYR A 264 3.09 -18.77 -6.66
CA TYR A 264 2.66 -18.42 -8.03
C TYR A 264 3.81 -17.91 -8.89
N VAL A 265 5.00 -17.73 -8.30
CA VAL A 265 6.14 -17.13 -8.97
C VAL A 265 7.06 -18.21 -9.53
N PRO A 266 7.39 -18.21 -10.82
CA PRO A 266 8.32 -19.19 -11.40
C PRO A 266 9.68 -19.20 -10.68
N ALA A 267 10.28 -20.38 -10.53
CA ALA A 267 11.55 -20.53 -9.82
C ALA A 267 12.68 -19.63 -10.39
N LYS A 268 12.71 -19.42 -11.71
CA LYS A 268 13.65 -18.49 -12.37
C LYS A 268 13.44 -17.05 -11.85
N THR A 269 12.21 -16.62 -11.74
CA THR A 269 11.83 -15.27 -11.27
C THR A 269 12.13 -15.10 -9.77
N LEU A 270 11.95 -16.15 -8.96
CA LEU A 270 12.34 -16.13 -7.54
C LEU A 270 13.86 -15.95 -7.37
N LYS A 271 14.67 -16.64 -8.18
CA LYS A 271 16.13 -16.45 -8.19
C LYS A 271 16.53 -15.01 -8.54
N GLN A 272 15.78 -14.36 -9.42
CA GLN A 272 16.02 -12.95 -9.76
C GLN A 272 15.67 -12.03 -8.57
N TYR A 273 14.62 -12.34 -7.82
CA TYR A 273 14.27 -11.58 -6.60
C TYR A 273 15.33 -11.70 -5.49
N GLU A 274 16.06 -12.80 -5.44
CA GLU A 274 17.12 -13.05 -4.43
C GLU A 274 18.44 -12.35 -4.74
N GLN A 275 18.60 -11.75 -5.92
CA GLN A 275 19.80 -11.00 -6.29
C GLN A 275 20.00 -9.80 -5.38
N LYS A 276 21.27 -9.34 -5.29
CA LYS A 276 21.58 -8.08 -4.60
C LYS A 276 20.81 -6.94 -5.25
N PRO A 277 20.02 -6.18 -4.49
CA PRO A 277 19.23 -5.10 -5.05
C PRO A 277 20.08 -3.92 -5.50
N VAL A 278 19.62 -3.21 -6.51
CA VAL A 278 20.10 -1.88 -6.87
C VAL A 278 19.41 -0.89 -5.94
N MET A 279 20.19 -0.05 -5.26
CA MET A 279 19.64 0.99 -4.37
C MET A 279 19.04 2.12 -5.19
N VAL A 280 17.86 2.54 -4.77
CA VAL A 280 17.10 3.66 -5.34
C VAL A 280 16.98 4.76 -4.30
N MET A 281 17.15 5.99 -4.72
CA MET A 281 17.05 7.16 -3.84
C MET A 281 15.64 7.29 -3.27
N PRO A 282 15.49 7.80 -2.03
CA PRO A 282 14.17 8.01 -1.41
C PRO A 282 13.27 8.96 -2.19
N GLU A 283 13.86 9.88 -2.95
CA GLU A 283 13.17 10.91 -3.75
C GLU A 283 12.79 10.41 -5.15
N ASP A 284 12.87 9.10 -5.42
CA ASP A 284 12.48 8.57 -6.73
C ASP A 284 11.01 8.85 -7.02
N PRO A 285 10.68 9.40 -8.20
CA PRO A 285 9.32 9.84 -8.54
C PRO A 285 8.27 8.72 -8.50
N LEU A 286 8.66 7.44 -8.63
CA LEU A 286 7.71 6.33 -8.52
C LEU A 286 7.15 6.18 -7.10
N PHE A 287 7.93 6.54 -6.09
CA PHE A 287 7.64 6.30 -4.68
C PHE A 287 7.25 7.55 -3.91
N LEU A 288 7.43 8.74 -4.49
CA LEU A 288 6.95 9.97 -3.89
C LEU A 288 5.43 10.04 -4.04
N PRO A 289 4.69 10.32 -2.95
CA PRO A 289 3.27 10.63 -3.06
C PRO A 289 3.10 11.98 -3.76
N ASP A 290 2.07 12.11 -4.58
CA ASP A 290 1.60 13.42 -5.04
C ASP A 290 1.27 14.29 -3.82
N GLU A 291 1.70 15.56 -3.82
CA GLU A 291 1.33 16.55 -2.81
C GLU A 291 -0.13 16.99 -2.93
#